data_ff7f84d2a3cb86b3f209f878a674832d
#
_entry.id   ff7f84d2a3cb86b3f209f878a674832d
#
_cell.length_a   1.000
_cell.length_b   1.000
_cell.length_c   1.000
_cell.angle_alpha   90.00
_cell.angle_beta   90.00
_cell.angle_gamma   90.00
#
_symmetry.space_group_name_H-M   'P 1'
#
loop_
_entity.id
_entity.type
_entity.pdbx_description
1 polymer ?
#
loop_
_entity_poly.entity_id
_entity_poly.type
_entity_poly.pdbx_seq_one_letter_code
_entity_poly.pdbx_strand_id
1 'polypeptide(L)'
;APWKSEGNDKLDWAWFRQCQLELMSAVPNVGMVTTGDAGSENFIHSPYKIKVGERLAYWALAKTYHRKGIQYSGPIYKSHRVKRNVVEIDFEHGEEGLIPENQNVKGFEIVGTDGIFRPAKAEIINGSSTVKVWNDSINAPIEVRYCFRNYMLGELCNNAAIPASPFRIVIKKKPALMWFDAEANFERFSHKDSIDYYLEKIKSVGFTHAIVDIRPITGEVLYQSQFAPQMKEWKGAKAGNFDYLQYFIKKGHELGLEIHASLNVFCAGHNYFDRGMVYSGHPDWASMVY
;
A
#
# COMPACT_ATOMS: atom_id res chain seq x y z
N ALA A 1 -8.74 23.22 5.94
CA ALA A 1 -8.25 24.00 4.79
C ALA A 1 -6.77 23.74 4.56
N PRO A 2 -6.26 23.81 3.32
CA PRO A 2 -4.84 23.67 3.06
C PRO A 2 -4.06 24.85 3.64
N TRP A 3 -2.91 24.55 4.22
CA TRP A 3 -1.98 25.49 4.81
C TRP A 3 -0.56 24.93 4.71
N LYS A 4 0.40 25.78 4.32
CA LYS A 4 1.81 25.43 4.26
C LYS A 4 2.43 25.63 5.63
N SER A 5 2.67 24.55 6.36
CA SER A 5 3.46 24.62 7.59
C SER A 5 4.91 24.96 7.27
N GLU A 6 5.60 25.67 8.16
CA GLU A 6 6.99 26.04 7.97
C GLU A 6 7.86 24.85 7.57
N GLY A 7 8.63 25.07 6.52
CA GLY A 7 9.82 24.32 6.23
C GLY A 7 9.72 23.14 5.29
N ASN A 8 8.61 22.71 4.72
CA ASN A 8 8.61 21.74 3.61
C ASN A 8 7.21 21.26 3.23
N ASP A 9 7.16 20.68 2.05
CA ASP A 9 6.06 19.99 1.40
C ASP A 9 5.73 18.66 2.10
N LYS A 10 5.50 18.73 3.41
CA LYS A 10 5.11 17.62 4.25
C LYS A 10 3.68 17.18 3.91
N LEU A 11 3.33 15.96 4.32
CA LEU A 11 2.04 15.34 4.05
C LEU A 11 1.13 15.27 5.27
N ASP A 12 1.55 15.78 6.42
CA ASP A 12 0.86 15.62 7.70
C ASP A 12 -0.60 16.10 7.65
N TRP A 13 -0.81 17.29 7.08
CA TRP A 13 -2.15 17.85 6.90
C TRP A 13 -2.96 17.14 5.81
N ALA A 14 -2.31 16.54 4.83
CA ALA A 14 -2.98 15.72 3.83
C ALA A 14 -3.52 14.43 4.47
N TRP A 15 -2.71 13.76 5.28
CA TRP A 15 -3.14 12.59 6.05
C TRP A 15 -4.27 12.94 7.02
N PHE A 16 -4.18 14.06 7.71
CA PHE A 16 -5.24 14.49 8.61
C PHE A 16 -6.57 14.72 7.88
N ARG A 17 -6.55 15.34 6.70
CA ARG A 17 -7.75 15.51 5.86
C ARG A 17 -8.30 14.18 5.37
N GLN A 18 -7.44 13.22 5.03
CA GLN A 18 -7.87 11.88 4.67
C GLN A 18 -8.55 11.16 5.83
N CYS A 19 -7.99 11.20 7.03
CA CYS A 19 -8.63 10.63 8.22
C CYS A 19 -10.00 11.26 8.49
N GLN A 20 -10.15 12.57 8.29
CA GLN A 20 -11.44 13.23 8.40
C GLN A 20 -12.47 12.74 7.37
N LEU A 21 -12.02 12.48 6.12
CA LEU A 21 -12.87 11.93 5.07
C LEU A 21 -13.30 10.49 5.40
N GLU A 22 -12.38 9.66 5.84
CA GLU A 22 -12.63 8.27 6.23
C GLU A 22 -13.60 8.16 7.41
N LEU A 23 -13.60 9.15 8.32
CA LEU A 23 -14.52 9.21 9.45
C LEU A 23 -15.99 9.20 9.03
N MET A 24 -16.33 9.79 7.86
CA MET A 24 -17.70 9.77 7.33
C MET A 24 -18.22 8.35 7.04
N SER A 25 -17.31 7.42 6.71
CA SER A 25 -17.65 6.02 6.45
C SER A 25 -17.68 5.18 7.75
N ALA A 26 -16.90 5.60 8.76
CA ALA A 26 -16.70 4.86 9.99
C ALA A 26 -17.71 5.19 11.08
N VAL A 27 -18.29 6.41 11.05
CA VAL A 27 -19.20 6.89 12.11
C VAL A 27 -20.52 7.34 11.49
N PRO A 28 -21.68 6.86 11.96
CA PRO A 28 -22.98 7.29 11.48
C PRO A 28 -23.26 8.75 11.85
N ASN A 29 -24.06 9.43 11.05
CA ASN A 29 -24.51 10.82 11.25
C ASN A 29 -23.37 11.86 11.31
N VAL A 30 -22.26 11.58 10.62
CA VAL A 30 -21.14 12.49 10.45
C VAL A 30 -21.10 12.98 8.99
N GLY A 31 -20.83 14.27 8.82
CA GLY A 31 -20.61 14.90 7.53
C GLY A 31 -19.34 15.73 7.52
N MET A 32 -18.74 15.92 6.34
CA MET A 32 -17.56 16.75 6.13
C MET A 32 -17.77 17.68 4.95
N VAL A 33 -17.27 18.90 5.05
CA VAL A 33 -17.22 19.83 3.94
C VAL A 33 -15.77 20.02 3.49
N THR A 34 -15.55 19.96 2.18
CA THR A 34 -14.24 20.20 1.60
C THR A 34 -13.94 21.69 1.63
N THR A 35 -12.74 22.03 2.05
CA THR A 35 -12.24 23.42 2.15
C THR A 35 -10.94 23.62 1.38
N GLY A 36 -10.73 22.82 0.31
CA GLY A 36 -9.54 22.84 -0.52
C GLY A 36 -9.24 24.19 -1.16
N ASP A 37 -10.28 24.91 -1.55
CA ASP A 37 -10.25 26.25 -2.15
C ASP A 37 -10.39 27.39 -1.14
N ALA A 38 -10.49 27.09 0.14
CA ALA A 38 -10.68 28.08 1.22
C ALA A 38 -9.46 28.19 2.14
N GLY A 39 -8.32 27.59 1.77
CA GLY A 39 -7.07 27.68 2.50
C GLY A 39 -6.27 28.95 2.21
N SER A 40 -5.21 29.14 2.97
CA SER A 40 -4.21 30.18 2.75
C SER A 40 -2.83 29.57 2.91
N GLU A 41 -1.90 29.94 2.03
CA GLU A 41 -0.54 29.42 2.09
C GLU A 41 0.15 29.76 3.41
N ASN A 42 -0.02 30.98 3.88
CA ASN A 42 0.72 31.55 5.00
C ASN A 42 -0.05 31.59 6.33
N PHE A 43 -1.35 31.29 6.32
CA PHE A 43 -2.18 31.36 7.50
C PHE A 43 -3.01 30.11 7.72
N ILE A 44 -2.89 29.50 8.88
CA ILE A 44 -3.73 28.37 9.28
C ILE A 44 -5.22 28.74 9.39
N HIS A 45 -5.51 29.97 9.75
CA HIS A 45 -6.88 30.47 9.87
C HIS A 45 -7.35 31.03 8.53
N SER A 46 -8.14 30.23 7.80
CA SER A 46 -8.72 30.66 6.54
C SER A 46 -9.55 31.95 6.69
N PRO A 47 -9.36 32.95 5.83
CA PRO A 47 -10.21 34.13 5.79
C PRO A 47 -11.58 33.85 5.15
N TYR A 48 -11.73 32.77 4.41
CA TYR A 48 -12.93 32.44 3.62
C TYR A 48 -13.98 31.69 4.43
N LYS A 49 -14.36 32.22 5.59
CA LYS A 49 -15.32 31.60 6.53
C LYS A 49 -16.70 31.39 5.91
N ILE A 50 -17.16 32.30 5.03
CA ILE A 50 -18.45 32.25 4.37
C ILE A 50 -18.58 30.95 3.57
N LYS A 51 -17.61 30.60 2.73
CA LYS A 51 -17.62 29.36 1.97
C LYS A 51 -17.78 28.11 2.85
N VAL A 52 -17.13 28.11 4.00
CA VAL A 52 -17.24 26.99 4.95
C VAL A 52 -18.63 26.92 5.55
N GLY A 53 -19.19 28.05 5.96
CA GLY A 53 -20.54 28.16 6.51
C GLY A 53 -21.62 27.73 5.51
N GLU A 54 -21.54 28.19 4.28
CA GLU A 54 -22.47 27.80 3.20
C GLU A 54 -22.45 26.31 2.94
N ARG A 55 -21.28 25.69 2.83
CA ARG A 55 -21.15 24.22 2.62
C ARG A 55 -21.70 23.43 3.81
N LEU A 56 -21.48 23.89 5.03
CA LEU A 56 -22.11 23.27 6.22
C LEU A 56 -23.63 23.39 6.18
N ALA A 57 -24.16 24.53 5.75
CA ALA A 57 -25.59 24.73 5.55
C ALA A 57 -26.16 23.81 4.48
N TYR A 58 -25.46 23.59 3.35
CA TYR A 58 -25.88 22.62 2.31
C TYR A 58 -25.97 21.19 2.87
N TRP A 59 -24.99 20.79 3.70
CA TRP A 59 -25.05 19.51 4.39
C TRP A 59 -26.29 19.39 5.30
N ALA A 60 -26.53 20.40 6.14
CA ALA A 60 -27.69 20.41 7.03
C ALA A 60 -28.99 20.37 6.23
N LEU A 61 -29.13 21.20 5.19
CA LEU A 61 -30.31 21.23 4.34
C LEU A 61 -30.58 19.88 3.67
N ALA A 62 -29.55 19.25 3.09
CA ALA A 62 -29.70 17.98 2.39
C ALA A 62 -29.90 16.79 3.35
N LYS A 63 -29.10 16.67 4.40
CA LYS A 63 -29.04 15.47 5.25
C LYS A 63 -29.92 15.56 6.50
N THR A 64 -30.02 16.72 7.12
CA THR A 64 -30.82 16.91 8.35
C THR A 64 -32.25 17.33 8.01
N TYR A 65 -32.40 18.27 7.10
CA TYR A 65 -33.71 18.79 6.68
C TYR A 65 -34.31 18.11 5.45
N HIS A 66 -33.61 17.13 4.87
CA HIS A 66 -34.05 16.30 3.73
C HIS A 66 -34.52 17.10 2.51
N ARG A 67 -33.91 18.27 2.27
CA ARG A 67 -34.20 19.08 1.07
C ARG A 67 -33.59 18.43 -0.15
N LYS A 68 -34.40 18.20 -1.19
CA LYS A 68 -33.98 17.62 -2.46
C LYS A 68 -33.29 18.65 -3.37
N GLY A 69 -32.46 18.19 -4.30
CA GLY A 69 -31.84 19.05 -5.32
C GLY A 69 -30.68 19.90 -4.81
N ILE A 70 -30.16 19.65 -3.60
CA ILE A 70 -29.01 20.37 -3.05
C ILE A 70 -27.76 19.54 -3.21
N GLN A 71 -26.81 20.04 -3.99
CA GLN A 71 -25.44 19.49 -4.02
C GLN A 71 -24.71 19.94 -2.75
N TYR A 72 -24.50 19.01 -1.83
CA TYR A 72 -23.95 19.29 -0.49
C TYR A 72 -22.50 18.86 -0.33
N SER A 73 -21.97 18.04 -1.25
CA SER A 73 -20.61 17.55 -1.27
C SER A 73 -19.95 17.81 -2.61
N GLY A 74 -18.65 18.04 -2.60
CA GLY A 74 -17.83 17.96 -3.80
C GLY A 74 -17.50 16.51 -4.16
N PRO A 75 -16.82 16.29 -5.28
CA PRO A 75 -16.44 14.95 -5.73
C PRO A 75 -15.61 14.21 -4.67
N ILE A 76 -16.00 12.97 -4.39
CA ILE A 76 -15.33 12.04 -3.48
C ILE A 76 -14.90 10.83 -4.30
N TYR A 77 -13.65 10.39 -4.14
CA TYR A 77 -13.16 9.16 -4.76
C TYR A 77 -14.08 7.99 -4.45
N LYS A 78 -14.50 7.25 -5.49
CA LYS A 78 -15.37 6.08 -5.42
C LYS A 78 -14.63 4.79 -5.75
N SER A 79 -14.07 4.75 -6.94
CA SER A 79 -13.39 3.57 -7.47
C SER A 79 -12.38 3.96 -8.53
N HIS A 80 -11.51 3.03 -8.92
CA HIS A 80 -10.62 3.23 -10.05
C HIS A 80 -10.44 1.94 -10.84
N ARG A 81 -9.99 2.11 -12.08
CA ARG A 81 -9.52 1.03 -12.95
C ARG A 81 -8.28 1.48 -13.71
N VAL A 82 -7.38 0.54 -13.95
CA VAL A 82 -6.13 0.81 -14.67
C VAL A 82 -6.23 0.23 -16.07
N LYS A 83 -6.00 1.06 -17.08
CA LYS A 83 -5.90 0.69 -18.49
C LYS A 83 -4.50 1.04 -18.99
N ARG A 84 -3.61 0.06 -19.06
CA ARG A 84 -2.18 0.26 -19.38
C ARG A 84 -1.53 1.21 -18.38
N ASN A 85 -1.15 2.41 -18.81
CA ASN A 85 -0.54 3.46 -17.99
C ASN A 85 -1.52 4.57 -17.54
N VAL A 86 -2.81 4.43 -17.87
CA VAL A 86 -3.86 5.40 -17.52
C VAL A 86 -4.68 4.86 -16.36
N VAL A 87 -4.89 5.67 -15.35
CA VAL A 87 -5.78 5.38 -14.22
C VAL A 87 -7.07 6.16 -14.42
N GLU A 88 -8.17 5.46 -14.63
CA GLU A 88 -9.51 6.05 -14.67
C GLU A 88 -10.10 6.03 -13.26
N ILE A 89 -10.50 7.19 -12.76
CA ILE A 89 -10.97 7.40 -11.39
C ILE A 89 -12.40 7.87 -11.44
N ASP A 90 -13.31 7.12 -10.83
CA ASP A 90 -14.73 7.45 -10.72
C ASP A 90 -15.01 8.18 -9.40
N PHE A 91 -15.89 9.16 -9.44
CA PHE A 91 -16.25 9.98 -8.29
C PHE A 91 -17.73 9.87 -7.94
N GLU A 92 -18.05 9.88 -6.65
CA GLU A 92 -19.37 10.22 -6.14
C GLU A 92 -19.54 11.73 -6.10
N HIS A 93 -20.77 12.23 -6.12
CA HIS A 93 -21.11 13.66 -6.15
C HIS A 93 -20.58 14.43 -7.38
N GLY A 94 -20.29 13.69 -8.45
CA GLY A 94 -19.92 14.23 -9.76
C GLY A 94 -20.91 13.85 -10.88
N GLU A 95 -22.05 13.25 -10.53
CA GLU A 95 -23.02 12.69 -11.48
C GLU A 95 -23.65 13.78 -12.36
N GLU A 96 -23.78 15.00 -11.86
CA GLU A 96 -24.28 16.14 -12.62
C GLU A 96 -23.19 16.87 -13.43
N GLY A 97 -21.96 16.35 -13.42
CA GLY A 97 -20.80 16.85 -14.14
C GLY A 97 -19.64 17.27 -13.24
N LEU A 98 -18.47 17.18 -13.83
CA LEU A 98 -17.19 17.62 -13.22
C LEU A 98 -16.64 18.81 -14.01
N ILE A 99 -15.95 19.71 -13.35
CA ILE A 99 -15.25 20.86 -13.93
C ILE A 99 -13.79 20.91 -13.41
N PRO A 100 -12.84 21.49 -14.20
CA PRO A 100 -12.98 22.12 -15.51
C PRO A 100 -13.05 21.09 -16.65
N GLU A 101 -13.95 21.32 -17.60
CA GLU A 101 -14.05 20.48 -18.79
C GLU A 101 -13.00 20.86 -19.85
N ASN A 102 -12.63 19.88 -20.69
CA ASN A 102 -11.79 20.04 -21.88
C ASN A 102 -10.40 20.66 -21.63
N GLN A 103 -9.88 20.53 -20.44
CA GLN A 103 -8.53 20.98 -20.11
C GLN A 103 -7.86 20.05 -19.08
N ASN A 104 -6.54 20.17 -18.95
CA ASN A 104 -5.81 19.41 -17.94
C ASN A 104 -6.17 19.88 -16.53
N VAL A 105 -6.71 18.98 -15.72
CA VAL A 105 -7.11 19.24 -14.32
C VAL A 105 -5.89 19.19 -13.43
N LYS A 106 -5.54 20.30 -12.81
CA LYS A 106 -4.38 20.37 -11.90
C LYS A 106 -4.67 19.77 -10.53
N GLY A 107 -3.62 19.35 -9.84
CA GLY A 107 -3.68 18.80 -8.49
C GLY A 107 -3.43 17.31 -8.42
N PHE A 108 -3.28 16.62 -9.55
CA PHE A 108 -2.95 15.20 -9.59
C PHE A 108 -1.44 14.96 -9.61
N GLU A 109 -1.03 13.93 -8.89
CA GLU A 109 0.33 13.38 -8.92
C GLU A 109 0.23 11.86 -9.02
N ILE A 110 1.20 11.25 -9.72
CA ILE A 110 1.25 9.82 -9.99
C ILE A 110 2.68 9.30 -9.78
N VAL A 111 2.81 8.05 -9.31
CA VAL A 111 4.10 7.41 -9.09
C VAL A 111 4.11 6.03 -9.71
N GLY A 112 5.25 5.67 -10.29
CA GLY A 112 5.58 4.35 -10.79
C GLY A 112 6.43 3.53 -9.82
N THR A 113 7.05 2.48 -10.33
CA THR A 113 7.88 1.54 -9.54
C THR A 113 9.14 2.17 -8.93
N ASP A 114 9.56 3.32 -9.43
CA ASP A 114 10.71 4.08 -8.91
C ASP A 114 10.42 4.84 -7.59
N GLY A 115 9.14 4.90 -7.18
CA GLY A 115 8.74 5.56 -5.94
C GLY A 115 8.74 7.10 -5.98
N ILE A 116 8.98 7.71 -7.16
CA ILE A 116 9.06 9.17 -7.31
C ILE A 116 7.72 9.73 -7.81
N PHE A 117 7.06 10.56 -7.01
CA PHE A 117 5.85 11.26 -7.44
C PHE A 117 6.15 12.34 -8.47
N ARG A 118 5.38 12.34 -9.54
CA ARG A 118 5.43 13.32 -10.63
C ARG A 118 4.07 13.96 -10.86
N PRO A 119 4.01 15.23 -11.28
CA PRO A 119 2.76 15.80 -11.76
C PRO A 119 2.12 14.91 -12.83
N ALA A 120 0.82 14.70 -12.71
CA ALA A 120 0.07 13.91 -13.67
C ALA A 120 -0.73 14.80 -14.61
N LYS A 121 -0.91 14.35 -15.85
CA LYS A 121 -1.96 14.83 -16.74
C LYS A 121 -3.27 14.24 -16.28
N ALA A 122 -4.33 15.05 -16.28
CA ALA A 122 -5.65 14.59 -15.89
C ALA A 122 -6.75 15.24 -16.74
N GLU A 123 -7.65 14.43 -17.24
CA GLU A 123 -8.76 14.87 -18.12
C GLU A 123 -10.09 14.25 -17.67
N ILE A 124 -11.13 15.05 -17.62
CA ILE A 124 -12.48 14.58 -17.35
C ILE A 124 -13.01 13.90 -18.60
N ILE A 125 -13.60 12.71 -18.46
CA ILE A 125 -14.33 12.07 -19.55
C ILE A 125 -15.67 12.78 -19.68
N ASN A 126 -15.90 13.42 -20.84
CA ASN A 126 -17.11 14.18 -21.10
C ASN A 126 -18.38 13.39 -20.77
N GLY A 127 -19.31 14.04 -20.07
CA GLY A 127 -20.59 13.45 -19.69
C GLY A 127 -20.50 12.35 -18.62
N SER A 128 -19.38 12.25 -17.89
CA SER A 128 -19.22 11.29 -16.83
C SER A 128 -18.64 11.89 -15.56
N SER A 129 -18.71 11.14 -14.46
CA SER A 129 -18.03 11.45 -13.20
C SER A 129 -16.63 10.81 -13.11
N THR A 130 -15.95 10.62 -14.24
CA THR A 130 -14.67 9.92 -14.35
C THR A 130 -13.57 10.85 -14.82
N VAL A 131 -12.41 10.77 -14.18
CA VAL A 131 -11.17 11.46 -14.56
C VAL A 131 -10.13 10.45 -15.00
N LYS A 132 -9.50 10.65 -16.15
CA LYS A 132 -8.30 9.91 -16.60
C LYS A 132 -7.07 10.59 -16.06
N VAL A 133 -6.17 9.83 -15.46
CA VAL A 133 -4.92 10.33 -14.87
C VAL A 133 -3.74 9.52 -15.39
N TRP A 134 -2.69 10.18 -15.91
CA TRP A 134 -1.50 9.52 -16.41
C TRP A 134 -0.27 10.44 -16.40
N ASN A 135 0.88 9.83 -16.61
CA ASN A 135 2.12 10.55 -16.93
C ASN A 135 2.87 9.73 -17.98
N ASP A 136 3.35 10.38 -19.04
CA ASP A 136 3.96 9.70 -20.19
C ASP A 136 5.25 8.92 -19.84
N SER A 137 5.92 9.29 -18.75
CA SER A 137 7.12 8.60 -18.26
C SER A 137 6.81 7.40 -17.34
N ILE A 138 5.53 7.14 -17.01
CA ILE A 138 5.13 6.09 -16.08
C ILE A 138 4.30 5.04 -16.81
N ASN A 139 4.88 3.87 -17.06
CA ASN A 139 4.19 2.76 -17.74
C ASN A 139 3.36 1.87 -16.80
N ALA A 140 3.76 1.81 -15.52
CA ALA A 140 3.10 0.99 -14.50
C ALA A 140 2.81 1.85 -13.26
N PRO A 141 1.66 2.51 -13.18
CA PRO A 141 1.30 3.33 -12.03
C PRO A 141 1.04 2.43 -10.82
N ILE A 142 1.57 2.83 -9.66
CA ILE A 142 1.37 2.13 -8.39
C ILE A 142 0.59 2.95 -7.37
N GLU A 143 0.57 4.27 -7.54
CA GLU A 143 -0.22 5.15 -6.69
C GLU A 143 -0.58 6.44 -7.45
N VAL A 144 -1.78 6.97 -7.17
CA VAL A 144 -2.23 8.30 -7.60
C VAL A 144 -2.70 9.08 -6.38
N ARG A 145 -2.42 10.37 -6.36
CA ARG A 145 -2.94 11.27 -5.32
C ARG A 145 -3.43 12.57 -5.92
N TYR A 146 -4.44 13.17 -5.27
CA TYR A 146 -4.99 14.45 -5.63
C TYR A 146 -4.90 15.41 -4.45
N CYS A 147 -4.27 16.57 -4.64
CA CYS A 147 -4.05 17.60 -3.61
C CYS A 147 -3.52 17.05 -2.27
N PHE A 148 -2.71 15.99 -2.34
CA PHE A 148 -2.23 15.25 -1.18
C PHE A 148 -0.92 15.84 -0.65
N ARG A 149 -0.94 17.12 -0.31
CA ARG A 149 0.15 17.90 0.28
C ARG A 149 -0.40 18.82 1.36
N ASN A 150 0.46 19.37 2.21
CA ASN A 150 0.03 20.33 3.23
C ASN A 150 -0.69 21.53 2.61
N TYR A 151 -0.10 22.10 1.57
CA TYR A 151 -0.73 23.14 0.76
C TYR A 151 -0.63 22.79 -0.73
N MET A 152 -1.77 22.58 -1.34
CA MET A 152 -1.91 22.39 -2.78
C MET A 152 -3.33 22.75 -3.18
N LEU A 153 -3.47 23.63 -4.14
CA LEU A 153 -4.76 23.98 -4.73
C LEU A 153 -5.03 23.03 -5.92
N GLY A 154 -6.22 22.46 -5.95
CA GLY A 154 -6.71 21.65 -7.05
C GLY A 154 -7.85 22.37 -7.77
N GLU A 155 -8.12 21.92 -8.99
CA GLU A 155 -9.13 22.52 -9.87
C GLU A 155 -10.38 21.65 -10.00
N LEU A 156 -10.34 20.37 -9.60
CA LEU A 156 -11.48 19.47 -9.73
C LEU A 156 -12.61 19.85 -8.79
N CYS A 157 -13.74 20.18 -9.38
CA CYS A 157 -14.99 20.50 -8.68
C CYS A 157 -16.16 19.76 -9.37
N ASN A 158 -17.32 19.75 -8.73
CA ASN A 158 -18.57 19.45 -9.39
C ASN A 158 -19.22 20.73 -9.98
N ASN A 159 -20.34 20.59 -10.67
CA ASN A 159 -21.05 21.74 -11.29
C ASN A 159 -21.56 22.78 -10.28
N ALA A 160 -21.68 22.44 -8.99
CA ALA A 160 -21.96 23.42 -7.94
C ALA A 160 -20.72 24.17 -7.45
N ALA A 161 -19.58 24.02 -8.12
CA ALA A 161 -18.28 24.61 -7.75
C ALA A 161 -17.80 24.18 -6.33
N ILE A 162 -18.22 23.01 -5.86
CA ILE A 162 -17.72 22.44 -4.62
C ILE A 162 -16.50 21.58 -4.98
N PRO A 163 -15.30 21.87 -4.39
CA PRO A 163 -14.08 21.18 -4.75
C PRO A 163 -14.06 19.72 -4.30
N ALA A 164 -13.34 18.90 -5.04
CA ALA A 164 -13.07 17.51 -4.68
C ALA A 164 -12.27 17.44 -3.38
N SER A 165 -12.58 16.44 -2.56
CA SER A 165 -11.76 16.11 -1.39
C SER A 165 -10.39 15.59 -1.83
N PRO A 166 -9.30 15.98 -1.15
CA PRO A 166 -8.01 15.34 -1.35
C PRO A 166 -8.08 13.84 -1.08
N PHE A 167 -7.39 13.05 -1.87
CA PHE A 167 -7.36 11.59 -1.73
C PHE A 167 -6.05 11.00 -2.21
N ARG A 168 -5.86 9.74 -1.83
CA ARG A 168 -4.76 8.89 -2.24
C ARG A 168 -5.28 7.51 -2.63
N ILE A 169 -4.87 7.01 -3.78
CA ILE A 169 -5.23 5.69 -4.30
C ILE A 169 -3.96 4.85 -4.38
N VAL A 170 -3.91 3.75 -3.64
CA VAL A 170 -2.85 2.74 -3.78
C VAL A 170 -3.34 1.68 -4.75
N ILE A 171 -2.79 1.69 -5.97
CA ILE A 171 -3.15 0.78 -7.06
C ILE A 171 -2.48 -0.58 -6.84
N LYS A 172 -1.18 -0.57 -6.53
CA LYS A 172 -0.40 -1.76 -6.21
C LYS A 172 0.29 -1.55 -4.88
N LYS A 173 -0.05 -2.35 -3.89
CA LYS A 173 0.65 -2.31 -2.60
C LYS A 173 2.13 -2.63 -2.82
N LYS A 174 3.01 -1.87 -2.17
CA LYS A 174 4.44 -2.23 -2.11
C LYS A 174 4.55 -3.60 -1.44
N PRO A 175 5.42 -4.50 -1.94
CA PRO A 175 5.66 -5.76 -1.27
C PRO A 175 6.20 -5.49 0.14
N ALA A 176 5.56 -6.09 1.13
CA ALA A 176 6.06 -6.15 2.49
C ALA A 176 6.49 -7.60 2.73
N LEU A 177 7.79 -7.78 2.99
CA LEU A 177 8.42 -9.10 3.08
C LEU A 177 8.79 -9.41 4.52
N MET A 178 8.49 -10.63 4.98
CA MET A 178 8.97 -11.20 6.24
C MET A 178 9.98 -12.30 5.93
N TRP A 179 11.16 -12.21 6.52
CA TRP A 179 12.19 -13.23 6.42
C TRP A 179 12.10 -14.21 7.58
N PHE A 180 12.09 -15.49 7.27
CA PHE A 180 12.13 -16.59 8.22
C PHE A 180 13.46 -17.33 8.09
N ASP A 181 14.37 -17.08 9.04
CA ASP A 181 15.64 -17.77 9.17
C ASP A 181 15.43 -19.25 9.52
N ALA A 182 16.18 -20.13 8.86
CA ALA A 182 16.03 -21.59 9.01
C ALA A 182 16.39 -22.09 10.40
N GLU A 183 17.57 -21.70 10.89
CA GLU A 183 18.09 -22.20 12.16
C GLU A 183 17.35 -21.61 13.36
N ALA A 184 17.07 -20.31 13.33
CA ALA A 184 16.38 -19.61 14.42
C ALA A 184 14.93 -20.08 14.60
N ASN A 185 14.31 -20.58 13.55
CA ASN A 185 12.90 -21.01 13.56
C ASN A 185 12.71 -22.52 13.39
N PHE A 186 13.78 -23.30 13.37
CA PHE A 186 13.70 -24.74 13.06
C PHE A 186 12.70 -25.47 13.94
N GLU A 187 12.78 -25.32 15.27
CA GLU A 187 11.85 -25.95 16.22
C GLU A 187 10.40 -25.54 15.95
N ARG A 188 10.16 -24.22 15.79
CA ARG A 188 8.81 -23.69 15.54
C ARG A 188 8.21 -24.24 14.26
N PHE A 189 9.00 -24.27 13.18
CA PHE A 189 8.52 -24.71 11.87
C PHE A 189 8.56 -26.23 11.66
N SER A 190 9.01 -26.96 12.68
CA SER A 190 8.82 -28.41 12.75
C SER A 190 7.36 -28.81 13.03
N HIS A 191 6.49 -27.84 13.32
CA HIS A 191 5.07 -28.02 13.61
C HIS A 191 4.21 -27.20 12.66
N LYS A 192 3.26 -27.86 11.98
CA LYS A 192 2.35 -27.20 11.01
C LYS A 192 1.53 -26.08 11.64
N ASP A 193 1.00 -26.30 12.84
CA ASP A 193 0.19 -25.30 13.55
C ASP A 193 0.97 -24.01 13.82
N SER A 194 2.29 -24.13 14.09
CA SER A 194 3.15 -22.97 14.25
C SER A 194 3.36 -22.21 12.93
N ILE A 195 3.57 -22.93 11.83
CA ILE A 195 3.65 -22.31 10.49
C ILE A 195 2.37 -21.56 10.18
N ASP A 196 1.21 -22.19 10.40
CA ASP A 196 -0.11 -21.59 10.20
C ASP A 196 -0.24 -20.30 11.01
N TYR A 197 0.05 -20.36 12.30
CA TYR A 197 -0.01 -19.20 13.19
C TYR A 197 0.86 -18.02 12.70
N TYR A 198 2.12 -18.28 12.33
CA TYR A 198 3.02 -17.20 11.90
C TYR A 198 2.64 -16.64 10.54
N LEU A 199 2.21 -17.46 9.57
CA LEU A 199 1.75 -16.97 8.28
C LEU A 199 0.45 -16.16 8.40
N GLU A 200 -0.50 -16.58 9.20
CA GLU A 200 -1.71 -15.83 9.51
C GLU A 200 -1.39 -14.51 10.20
N LYS A 201 -0.44 -14.53 11.15
CA LYS A 201 0.00 -13.33 11.87
C LYS A 201 0.62 -12.29 10.95
N ILE A 202 1.58 -12.67 10.09
CA ILE A 202 2.20 -11.73 9.15
C ILE A 202 1.17 -11.20 8.14
N LYS A 203 0.25 -12.06 7.68
CA LYS A 203 -0.84 -11.62 6.81
C LYS A 203 -1.74 -10.58 7.49
N SER A 204 -2.12 -10.82 8.75
CA SER A 204 -3.01 -9.91 9.51
C SER A 204 -2.41 -8.52 9.73
N VAL A 205 -1.09 -8.40 9.79
CA VAL A 205 -0.39 -7.12 9.94
C VAL A 205 0.07 -6.50 8.61
N GLY A 206 -0.35 -7.08 7.47
CA GLY A 206 -0.21 -6.47 6.16
C GLY A 206 0.99 -6.92 5.33
N PHE A 207 1.74 -7.92 5.74
CA PHE A 207 2.76 -8.53 4.89
C PHE A 207 2.12 -9.22 3.68
N THR A 208 2.83 -9.17 2.56
CA THR A 208 2.37 -9.73 1.28
C THR A 208 3.24 -10.91 0.82
N HIS A 209 4.44 -11.02 1.36
CA HIS A 209 5.44 -12.01 0.98
C HIS A 209 6.08 -12.62 2.23
N ALA A 210 6.44 -13.91 2.14
CA ALA A 210 7.30 -14.57 3.11
C ALA A 210 8.54 -15.13 2.40
N ILE A 211 9.71 -14.76 2.88
CA ILE A 211 10.99 -15.34 2.44
C ILE A 211 11.35 -16.44 3.43
N VAL A 212 11.37 -17.68 2.98
CA VAL A 212 11.66 -18.84 3.81
C VAL A 212 13.06 -19.34 3.47
N ASP A 213 13.96 -19.28 4.44
CA ASP A 213 15.28 -19.87 4.29
C ASP A 213 15.15 -21.40 4.41
N ILE A 214 15.51 -22.09 3.35
CA ILE A 214 15.32 -23.54 3.21
C ILE A 214 16.65 -24.31 3.08
N ARG A 215 17.77 -23.61 3.02
CA ARG A 215 19.09 -24.19 3.03
C ARG A 215 20.02 -23.38 3.94
N PRO A 216 20.06 -23.78 5.23
CA PRO A 216 20.86 -23.12 6.24
C PRO A 216 22.37 -23.30 6.01
N ILE A 217 23.16 -22.72 6.90
CA ILE A 217 24.63 -22.68 6.83
C ILE A 217 25.27 -24.08 6.80
N THR A 218 24.61 -25.08 7.32
CA THR A 218 25.09 -26.49 7.32
C THR A 218 25.06 -27.14 5.92
N GLY A 219 24.36 -26.53 4.97
CA GLY A 219 24.20 -27.09 3.62
C GLY A 219 23.13 -28.17 3.51
N GLU A 220 22.55 -28.60 4.62
CA GLU A 220 21.35 -29.44 4.63
C GLU A 220 20.14 -28.63 4.16
N VAL A 221 19.03 -29.31 3.80
CA VAL A 221 17.84 -28.63 3.29
C VAL A 221 16.61 -28.94 4.13
N LEU A 222 15.63 -28.02 4.13
CA LEU A 222 14.34 -28.18 4.83
C LEU A 222 13.22 -28.66 3.91
N TYR A 223 13.59 -29.30 2.80
CA TYR A 223 12.64 -29.87 1.83
C TYR A 223 13.16 -31.24 1.36
N GLN A 224 12.31 -32.00 0.70
CA GLN A 224 12.71 -33.27 0.12
C GLN A 224 13.58 -33.05 -1.09
N SER A 225 14.83 -33.54 -1.04
CA SER A 225 15.84 -33.35 -2.11
C SER A 225 16.52 -34.68 -2.41
N GLN A 226 16.84 -34.89 -3.69
CA GLN A 226 17.68 -35.99 -4.16
C GLN A 226 19.19 -35.67 -4.11
N PHE A 227 19.53 -34.36 -3.94
CA PHE A 227 20.90 -33.86 -4.06
C PHE A 227 21.53 -33.40 -2.75
N ALA A 228 20.73 -33.07 -1.76
CA ALA A 228 21.21 -32.60 -0.45
C ALA A 228 20.47 -33.34 0.68
N PRO A 229 21.17 -33.66 1.79
CA PRO A 229 20.53 -34.29 2.93
C PRO A 229 19.51 -33.35 3.58
N GLN A 230 18.41 -33.93 4.01
CA GLN A 230 17.41 -33.16 4.75
C GLN A 230 17.88 -32.96 6.19
N MET A 231 17.74 -31.75 6.70
CA MET A 231 17.99 -31.42 8.09
C MET A 231 16.94 -32.08 8.97
N LYS A 232 17.36 -33.06 9.79
CA LYS A 232 16.48 -33.86 10.65
C LYS A 232 16.42 -33.37 12.07
N GLU A 233 17.42 -32.60 12.48
CA GLU A 233 17.59 -32.12 13.85
C GLU A 233 18.38 -30.81 13.86
N TRP A 234 18.05 -29.91 14.78
CA TRP A 234 18.80 -28.72 15.08
C TRP A 234 18.70 -28.38 16.56
N LYS A 235 19.85 -28.31 17.26
CA LYS A 235 19.95 -27.98 18.71
C LYS A 235 18.98 -28.77 19.60
N GLY A 236 18.78 -30.06 19.31
CA GLY A 236 17.91 -30.95 20.06
C GLY A 236 16.43 -30.97 19.57
N ALA A 237 16.02 -30.04 18.75
CA ALA A 237 14.70 -30.08 18.11
C ALA A 237 14.72 -31.00 16.88
N LYS A 238 13.69 -31.83 16.73
CA LYS A 238 13.55 -32.76 15.61
C LYS A 238 12.65 -32.17 14.52
N ALA A 239 12.99 -32.44 13.27
CA ALA A 239 12.17 -32.06 12.13
C ALA A 239 10.79 -32.71 12.17
N GLY A 240 9.77 -31.99 11.75
CA GLY A 240 8.44 -32.55 11.51
C GLY A 240 8.43 -33.56 10.36
N ASN A 241 7.47 -34.50 10.38
CA ASN A 241 7.33 -35.51 9.31
C ASN A 241 6.56 -34.95 8.11
N PHE A 242 7.09 -33.85 7.52
CA PHE A 242 6.50 -33.24 6.31
C PHE A 242 7.56 -32.39 5.60
N ASP A 243 7.30 -32.07 4.33
CA ASP A 243 8.14 -31.15 3.57
C ASP A 243 7.81 -29.68 3.94
N TYR A 244 8.77 -28.97 4.54
CA TYR A 244 8.59 -27.58 5.00
C TYR A 244 8.24 -26.64 3.87
N LEU A 245 9.03 -26.68 2.80
CA LEU A 245 8.85 -25.75 1.69
C LEU A 245 7.49 -25.96 1.04
N GLN A 246 7.13 -27.21 0.80
CA GLN A 246 5.81 -27.55 0.22
C GLN A 246 4.67 -27.04 1.10
N TYR A 247 4.81 -27.18 2.43
CA TYR A 247 3.78 -26.74 3.36
C TYR A 247 3.68 -25.22 3.41
N PHE A 248 4.83 -24.50 3.48
CA PHE A 248 4.86 -23.04 3.40
C PHE A 248 4.21 -22.50 2.13
N ILE A 249 4.52 -23.10 0.97
CA ILE A 249 3.94 -22.72 -0.31
C ILE A 249 2.41 -22.92 -0.28
N LYS A 250 1.95 -24.09 0.14
CA LYS A 250 0.52 -24.39 0.19
C LYS A 250 -0.23 -23.41 1.08
N LYS A 251 0.17 -23.31 2.36
CA LYS A 251 -0.52 -22.46 3.34
C LYS A 251 -0.38 -20.98 3.01
N GLY A 252 0.79 -20.56 2.55
CA GLY A 252 1.02 -19.16 2.13
C GLY A 252 0.11 -18.74 0.98
N HIS A 253 -0.03 -19.59 -0.04
CA HIS A 253 -0.93 -19.31 -1.17
C HIS A 253 -2.42 -19.32 -0.75
N GLU A 254 -2.83 -20.20 0.16
CA GLU A 254 -4.19 -20.19 0.73
C GLU A 254 -4.50 -18.84 1.43
N LEU A 255 -3.50 -18.24 2.06
CA LEU A 255 -3.60 -16.93 2.70
C LEU A 255 -3.37 -15.74 1.74
N GLY A 256 -3.07 -15.99 0.46
CA GLY A 256 -2.74 -14.97 -0.51
C GLY A 256 -1.41 -14.25 -0.19
N LEU A 257 -0.42 -14.99 0.32
CA LEU A 257 0.98 -14.57 0.46
C LEU A 257 1.79 -15.15 -0.70
N GLU A 258 2.76 -14.38 -1.20
CA GLU A 258 3.78 -14.89 -2.11
C GLU A 258 4.92 -15.50 -1.28
N ILE A 259 5.32 -16.73 -1.62
CA ILE A 259 6.38 -17.47 -0.90
C ILE A 259 7.64 -17.51 -1.76
N HIS A 260 8.75 -17.06 -1.17
CA HIS A 260 10.08 -17.07 -1.77
C HIS A 260 10.98 -18.01 -0.99
N ALA A 261 11.64 -18.92 -1.69
CA ALA A 261 12.66 -19.77 -1.11
C ALA A 261 14.03 -19.08 -1.13
N SER A 262 14.69 -19.01 0.01
CA SER A 262 16.07 -18.53 0.15
C SER A 262 17.01 -19.73 0.30
N LEU A 263 18.15 -19.68 -0.40
CA LEU A 263 19.17 -20.72 -0.36
C LEU A 263 20.55 -20.07 -0.16
N ASN A 264 21.29 -20.55 0.82
CA ASN A 264 22.71 -20.25 1.00
C ASN A 264 23.55 -21.12 0.06
N VAL A 265 23.83 -20.64 -1.15
CA VAL A 265 24.39 -21.45 -2.25
C VAL A 265 25.77 -22.03 -1.90
N PHE A 266 26.65 -21.22 -1.31
CA PHE A 266 28.02 -21.63 -0.98
C PHE A 266 28.22 -22.14 0.44
N CYS A 267 27.21 -22.11 1.28
CA CYS A 267 27.29 -22.68 2.62
C CYS A 267 27.01 -24.17 2.57
N ALA A 268 27.98 -24.96 2.99
CA ALA A 268 27.89 -26.42 2.98
C ALA A 268 28.54 -27.05 4.23
N GLY A 269 28.56 -26.30 5.32
CA GLY A 269 29.08 -26.70 6.61
C GLY A 269 29.68 -25.53 7.39
N HIS A 270 29.87 -25.71 8.68
CA HIS A 270 30.44 -24.71 9.57
C HIS A 270 31.21 -25.37 10.72
N ASN A 271 32.43 -24.93 10.94
CA ASN A 271 33.34 -25.49 11.98
C ASN A 271 32.79 -25.33 13.41
N TYR A 272 32.10 -24.23 13.69
CA TYR A 272 31.50 -24.01 15.00
C TYR A 272 30.44 -25.06 15.38
N PHE A 273 29.71 -25.56 14.39
CA PHE A 273 28.69 -26.61 14.60
C PHE A 273 29.20 -28.02 14.35
N ASP A 274 30.47 -28.15 13.91
CA ASP A 274 31.07 -29.42 13.49
C ASP A 274 30.17 -30.24 12.58
N ARG A 275 29.60 -29.56 11.57
CA ARG A 275 28.50 -30.12 10.76
C ARG A 275 28.51 -29.56 9.34
N GLY A 276 28.16 -30.40 8.39
CA GLY A 276 27.93 -30.03 7.00
C GLY A 276 28.61 -30.96 6.00
N MET A 277 27.97 -31.13 4.82
CA MET A 277 28.42 -32.07 3.77
C MET A 277 29.86 -31.86 3.34
N VAL A 278 30.21 -30.60 3.01
CA VAL A 278 31.54 -30.26 2.53
C VAL A 278 32.52 -30.22 3.71
N TYR A 279 32.12 -29.65 4.84
CA TYR A 279 32.96 -29.56 6.03
C TYR A 279 33.45 -30.93 6.50
N SER A 280 32.55 -31.93 6.55
CA SER A 280 32.86 -33.27 7.01
C SER A 280 33.46 -34.18 5.90
N GLY A 281 33.04 -34.00 4.63
CA GLY A 281 33.41 -34.89 3.52
C GLY A 281 34.53 -34.35 2.64
N HIS A 282 34.68 -33.04 2.54
CA HIS A 282 35.63 -32.36 1.67
C HIS A 282 36.24 -31.13 2.35
N PRO A 283 37.05 -31.32 3.42
CA PRO A 283 37.66 -30.21 4.14
C PRO A 283 38.60 -29.36 3.29
N ASP A 284 39.12 -29.94 2.20
CA ASP A 284 39.98 -29.28 1.19
C ASP A 284 39.20 -28.22 0.35
N TRP A 285 37.87 -28.24 0.39
CA TRP A 285 37.01 -27.26 -0.29
C TRP A 285 36.62 -26.07 0.62
N ALA A 286 37.03 -26.09 1.88
CA ALA A 286 36.73 -25.02 2.81
C ALA A 286 37.39 -23.71 2.39
N SER A 287 36.67 -22.59 2.49
CA SER A 287 37.25 -21.27 2.31
C SER A 287 38.31 -21.00 3.36
N MET A 288 39.52 -20.70 2.91
CA MET A 288 40.63 -20.28 3.78
C MET A 288 40.62 -18.77 3.93
N VAL A 289 40.65 -18.29 5.17
CA VAL A 289 40.92 -16.89 5.47
C VAL A 289 42.39 -16.72 5.61
N TYR A 290 43.03 -15.91 4.79
CA TYR A 290 44.42 -15.52 4.84
C TYR A 290 44.60 -14.25 5.65
#